data_1552a480d0ed53cbd5fc1a6626ceb53d
#
_entry.id   1552a480d0ed53cbd5fc1a6626ceb53d
#
_cell.length_a   1.000
_cell.length_b   1.000
_cell.length_c   1.000
_cell.angle_alpha   90.00
_cell.angle_beta   90.00
_cell.angle_gamma   90.00
#
_symmetry.space_group_name_H-M   'P 1'
#
loop_
_entity.id
_entity.type
_entity.pdbx_description
1 polymer ?
#
loop_
_entity_poly.entity_id
_entity_poly.type
_entity_poly.pdbx_seq_one_letter_code
_entity_poly.pdbx_strand_id
1 'polypeptide(L)'
;MVSIETQPAQPPVQPAATNNDVRRTRTFGWIAVALTAAVIVLGILGAQYFGFQLLSMEALRANATASIAVAIFAGTYLVIAIGKLPGYHLDRAGAALLGASLMVGSGVMSLDEAYRAIDFDTIALLLGMMIVVANLRLSGFFRLVNNWVVTRARYPLVLLALIVLVAGTLSAFLVNDTICLVMTPLVLDLVTRLKRDPIPYLLAIAMASNVGSTATITGNPQNMIIGGLSHIPYGTFAAALWPVAAIGLLLTVLLIALLYRSEFFTREHFSAVVIGPVRYHGPLVVKSALVTVAMVILFFVGQPVAKVAIVGGALLLFTRRLKPEKVYSEIDWTLLLMFVGLFIVVAGLETTVLAPEMIARIGGLHLDAVPILSLVTAGLSNLFSNVPAVLVLKPFVANLQNPTQAWLVVAMASTLAGNLTLVGSVANLIVAQRARRHGITLGFWAYFKVGAPLTVLTLLFGTWWL
;
A
#
# COMPACT_ATOMS: atom_id res chain seq x y z
N MET A 1 21.73 -14.48 -53.60
CA MET A 1 21.51 -14.48 -52.16
C MET A 1 20.41 -13.48 -51.87
N VAL A 2 19.18 -13.95 -51.69
CA VAL A 2 17.99 -13.12 -51.41
C VAL A 2 17.82 -13.11 -49.89
N SER A 3 18.00 -11.93 -49.29
CA SER A 3 17.78 -11.72 -47.87
C SER A 3 16.25 -11.74 -47.58
N ILE A 4 15.82 -12.72 -46.81
CA ILE A 4 14.46 -12.81 -46.29
C ILE A 4 14.41 -11.91 -45.04
N GLU A 5 13.77 -10.74 -45.19
CA GLU A 5 13.37 -9.89 -44.06
C GLU A 5 12.21 -10.58 -43.32
N THR A 6 12.47 -11.04 -42.10
CA THR A 6 11.45 -11.52 -41.17
C THR A 6 10.71 -10.31 -40.56
N GLN A 7 9.45 -10.12 -40.95
CA GLN A 7 8.55 -9.17 -40.30
C GLN A 7 8.41 -9.51 -38.80
N PRO A 8 8.41 -8.51 -37.91
CA PRO A 8 8.14 -8.75 -36.49
C PRO A 8 6.69 -9.21 -36.29
N ALA A 9 6.53 -10.29 -35.52
CA ALA A 9 5.24 -10.84 -35.18
C ALA A 9 4.32 -9.78 -34.53
N GLN A 10 3.14 -9.59 -35.08
CA GLN A 10 2.11 -8.72 -34.51
C GLN A 10 1.70 -9.24 -33.12
N PRO A 11 1.53 -8.36 -32.13
CA PRO A 11 1.04 -8.78 -30.81
C PRO A 11 -0.37 -9.39 -30.95
N PRO A 12 -0.70 -10.42 -30.14
CA PRO A 12 -1.99 -11.08 -30.20
C PRO A 12 -3.12 -10.08 -29.96
N VAL A 13 -4.09 -10.05 -30.89
CA VAL A 13 -5.30 -9.23 -30.79
C VAL A 13 -6.05 -9.67 -29.53
N GLN A 14 -6.20 -8.75 -28.58
CA GLN A 14 -7.01 -8.99 -27.39
C GLN A 14 -8.46 -9.27 -27.82
N PRO A 15 -9.10 -10.34 -27.34
CA PRO A 15 -10.51 -10.53 -27.60
C PRO A 15 -11.30 -9.35 -27.04
N ALA A 16 -12.15 -8.75 -27.85
CA ALA A 16 -13.03 -7.66 -27.47
C ALA A 16 -13.87 -8.10 -26.26
N ALA A 17 -13.86 -7.27 -25.20
CA ALA A 17 -14.65 -7.54 -24.00
C ALA A 17 -16.12 -7.80 -24.41
N THR A 18 -16.69 -8.92 -24.00
CA THR A 18 -18.06 -9.26 -24.31
C THR A 18 -19.02 -8.28 -23.64
N ASN A 19 -20.19 -8.02 -24.25
CA ASN A 19 -21.21 -7.12 -23.66
C ASN A 19 -21.62 -7.53 -22.22
N ASN A 20 -21.43 -8.80 -21.87
CA ASN A 20 -21.66 -9.31 -20.50
C ASN A 20 -20.56 -8.87 -19.50
N ASP A 21 -19.30 -8.75 -19.94
CA ASP A 21 -18.21 -8.30 -19.06
C ASP A 21 -18.33 -6.80 -18.77
N VAL A 22 -18.77 -6.03 -19.77
CA VAL A 22 -19.02 -4.57 -19.60
C VAL A 22 -20.25 -4.35 -18.70
N ARG A 23 -21.31 -5.16 -18.81
CA ARG A 23 -22.47 -5.08 -17.89
C ARG A 23 -22.08 -5.50 -16.46
N ARG A 24 -21.34 -6.57 -16.28
CA ARG A 24 -20.86 -7.00 -14.94
C ARG A 24 -19.97 -5.94 -14.27
N THR A 25 -19.03 -5.35 -14.99
CA THR A 25 -18.17 -4.28 -14.43
C THR A 25 -18.98 -3.02 -14.08
N ARG A 26 -20.00 -2.65 -14.87
CA ARG A 26 -20.93 -1.57 -14.54
C ARG A 26 -21.74 -1.87 -13.28
N THR A 27 -22.30 -3.07 -13.17
CA THR A 27 -23.11 -3.48 -12.01
C THR A 27 -22.27 -3.51 -10.73
N PHE A 28 -21.03 -4.02 -10.76
CA PHE A 28 -20.12 -3.98 -9.63
C PHE A 28 -19.72 -2.54 -9.24
N GLY A 29 -19.51 -1.65 -10.23
CA GLY A 29 -19.27 -0.24 -9.98
C GLY A 29 -20.43 0.43 -9.23
N TRP A 30 -21.66 0.22 -9.67
CA TRP A 30 -22.85 0.79 -9.02
C TRP A 30 -23.10 0.19 -7.63
N ILE A 31 -22.81 -1.09 -7.41
CA ILE A 31 -22.89 -1.71 -6.06
C ILE A 31 -21.86 -1.09 -5.13
N ALA A 32 -20.61 -0.86 -5.57
CA ALA A 32 -19.60 -0.20 -4.77
C ALA A 32 -19.99 1.23 -4.43
N VAL A 33 -20.53 2.00 -5.40
CA VAL A 33 -21.05 3.35 -5.17
C VAL A 33 -22.21 3.33 -4.16
N ALA A 34 -23.17 2.40 -4.31
CA ALA A 34 -24.30 2.27 -3.41
C ALA A 34 -23.87 1.87 -1.99
N LEU A 35 -22.92 0.96 -1.85
CA LEU A 35 -22.35 0.56 -0.56
C LEU A 35 -21.60 1.71 0.10
N THR A 36 -20.80 2.47 -0.66
CA THR A 36 -20.09 3.64 -0.14
C THR A 36 -21.06 4.74 0.29
N ALA A 37 -22.08 5.02 -0.54
CA ALA A 37 -23.14 5.94 -0.19
C ALA A 37 -23.93 5.48 1.06
N ALA A 38 -24.24 4.18 1.16
CA ALA A 38 -24.90 3.62 2.32
C ALA A 38 -24.06 3.74 3.60
N VAL A 39 -22.74 3.50 3.52
CA VAL A 39 -21.82 3.67 4.67
C VAL A 39 -21.73 5.14 5.08
N ILE A 40 -21.69 6.08 4.13
CA ILE A 40 -21.69 7.51 4.41
C ILE A 40 -23.04 7.90 5.07
N VAL A 41 -24.16 7.44 4.53
CA VAL A 41 -25.50 7.70 5.08
C VAL A 41 -25.66 7.07 6.46
N LEU A 42 -25.21 5.83 6.66
CA LEU A 42 -25.23 5.16 7.97
C LEU A 42 -24.29 5.84 8.96
N GLY A 43 -23.13 6.34 8.51
CA GLY A 43 -22.22 7.16 9.32
C GLY A 43 -22.89 8.48 9.77
N ILE A 44 -23.57 9.16 8.86
CA ILE A 44 -24.32 10.40 9.16
C ILE A 44 -25.51 10.11 10.09
N LEU A 45 -26.29 9.06 9.82
CA LEU A 45 -27.42 8.65 10.66
C LEU A 45 -26.96 8.15 12.03
N GLY A 46 -25.87 7.41 12.10
CA GLY A 46 -25.23 7.01 13.35
C GLY A 46 -24.76 8.22 14.15
N ALA A 47 -24.09 9.19 13.49
CA ALA A 47 -23.68 10.44 14.11
C ALA A 47 -24.90 11.22 14.67
N GLN A 48 -26.01 11.27 13.95
CA GLN A 48 -27.24 11.89 14.43
C GLN A 48 -27.88 11.10 15.60
N TYR A 49 -27.89 9.78 15.54
CA TYR A 49 -28.42 8.91 16.59
C TYR A 49 -27.64 9.04 17.91
N PHE A 50 -26.32 9.21 17.84
CA PHE A 50 -25.47 9.47 19.01
C PHE A 50 -25.44 10.94 19.46
N GLY A 51 -26.33 11.79 18.95
CA GLY A 51 -26.42 13.21 19.31
C GLY A 51 -25.29 14.07 18.73
N PHE A 52 -24.49 13.51 17.78
CA PHE A 52 -23.49 14.25 17.05
C PHE A 52 -24.18 15.09 15.96
N GLN A 53 -24.41 16.37 16.21
CA GLN A 53 -24.78 17.33 15.15
C GLN A 53 -23.57 17.68 14.27
N LEU A 54 -22.86 16.65 13.76
CA LEU A 54 -21.68 16.82 12.91
C LEU A 54 -22.01 17.58 11.62
N LEU A 55 -23.26 17.55 11.16
CA LEU A 55 -23.75 18.20 9.95
C LEU A 55 -25.17 18.74 10.17
N SER A 56 -25.38 19.56 11.19
CA SER A 56 -26.64 20.33 11.23
C SER A 56 -26.63 21.24 10.00
N MET A 57 -27.75 21.27 9.25
CA MET A 57 -27.89 22.13 8.06
C MET A 57 -27.74 23.61 8.41
N GLU A 58 -27.94 23.99 9.66
CA GLU A 58 -27.77 25.36 10.17
C GLU A 58 -26.26 25.70 10.34
N ALA A 59 -25.46 24.78 10.88
CA ALA A 59 -24.02 24.97 11.02
C ALA A 59 -23.33 25.04 9.64
N LEU A 60 -23.76 24.23 8.67
CA LEU A 60 -23.26 24.27 7.30
C LEU A 60 -23.66 25.56 6.57
N ARG A 61 -24.88 26.10 6.84
CA ARG A 61 -25.34 27.38 6.27
C ARG A 61 -24.63 28.59 6.86
N ALA A 62 -24.28 28.52 8.15
CA ALA A 62 -23.59 29.59 8.84
C ALA A 62 -22.13 29.79 8.36
N ASN A 63 -21.50 28.76 7.79
CA ASN A 63 -20.10 28.85 7.29
C ASN A 63 -19.99 28.26 5.88
N ALA A 64 -20.16 29.09 4.87
CA ALA A 64 -20.08 28.68 3.46
C ALA A 64 -18.72 28.07 3.09
N THR A 65 -17.61 28.58 3.62
CA THR A 65 -16.25 28.08 3.35
C THR A 65 -16.08 26.66 3.87
N ALA A 66 -16.57 26.37 5.09
CA ALA A 66 -16.56 25.02 5.66
C ALA A 66 -17.41 24.05 4.84
N SER A 67 -18.60 24.50 4.38
CA SER A 67 -19.47 23.68 3.53
C SER A 67 -18.80 23.30 2.20
N ILE A 68 -18.11 24.25 1.57
CA ILE A 68 -17.34 24.05 0.33
C ILE A 68 -16.19 23.06 0.60
N ALA A 69 -15.42 23.24 1.68
CA ALA A 69 -14.33 22.35 2.05
C ALA A 69 -14.82 20.89 2.27
N VAL A 70 -15.94 20.70 3.00
CA VAL A 70 -16.54 19.38 3.19
C VAL A 70 -16.99 18.76 1.88
N ALA A 71 -17.63 19.53 0.99
CA ALA A 71 -18.09 19.03 -0.31
C ALA A 71 -16.91 18.58 -1.20
N ILE A 72 -15.84 19.37 -1.27
CA ILE A 72 -14.62 19.04 -2.03
C ILE A 72 -13.95 17.80 -1.43
N PHE A 73 -13.79 17.76 -0.11
CA PHE A 73 -13.21 16.62 0.59
C PHE A 73 -14.01 15.34 0.32
N ALA A 74 -15.32 15.36 0.59
CA ALA A 74 -16.20 14.20 0.40
C ALA A 74 -16.20 13.72 -1.07
N GLY A 75 -16.27 14.64 -2.03
CA GLY A 75 -16.20 14.32 -3.45
C GLY A 75 -14.87 13.69 -3.85
N THR A 76 -13.76 14.25 -3.38
CA THR A 76 -12.40 13.71 -3.65
C THR A 76 -12.27 12.30 -3.07
N TYR A 77 -12.62 12.10 -1.81
CA TYR A 77 -12.52 10.81 -1.14
C TYR A 77 -13.48 9.76 -1.72
N LEU A 78 -14.66 10.17 -2.18
CA LEU A 78 -15.58 9.29 -2.88
C LEU A 78 -14.97 8.76 -4.19
N VAL A 79 -14.36 9.63 -5.00
CA VAL A 79 -13.71 9.22 -6.25
C VAL A 79 -12.50 8.33 -5.96
N ILE A 80 -11.71 8.62 -4.93
CA ILE A 80 -10.58 7.79 -4.50
C ILE A 80 -11.05 6.40 -4.04
N ALA A 81 -12.15 6.30 -3.29
CA ALA A 81 -12.75 5.05 -2.84
C ALA A 81 -13.24 4.19 -4.02
N ILE A 82 -13.91 4.80 -4.99
CA ILE A 82 -14.37 4.12 -6.21
C ILE A 82 -13.20 3.73 -7.13
N GLY A 83 -12.11 4.50 -7.08
CA GLY A 83 -10.88 4.28 -7.85
C GLY A 83 -10.89 4.81 -9.27
N LYS A 84 -12.06 5.02 -9.87
CA LYS A 84 -12.26 5.62 -11.22
C LYS A 84 -13.63 6.26 -11.31
N LEU A 85 -13.71 7.46 -11.86
CA LEU A 85 -15.01 8.09 -12.11
C LEU A 85 -15.65 7.47 -13.37
N PRO A 86 -16.86 6.88 -13.29
CA PRO A 86 -17.54 6.32 -14.45
C PRO A 86 -17.80 7.38 -15.52
N GLY A 87 -17.38 7.10 -16.76
CA GLY A 87 -17.55 8.04 -17.88
C GLY A 87 -16.41 9.05 -18.07
N TYR A 88 -15.46 9.12 -17.15
CA TYR A 88 -14.27 9.99 -17.22
C TYR A 88 -12.99 9.20 -17.06
N HIS A 89 -11.90 9.67 -17.65
CA HIS A 89 -10.54 9.14 -17.45
C HIS A 89 -9.87 9.79 -16.23
N LEU A 90 -10.57 9.81 -15.08
CA LEU A 90 -10.07 10.38 -13.84
C LEU A 90 -9.72 9.23 -12.88
N ASP A 91 -8.43 9.11 -12.56
CA ASP A 91 -7.90 8.18 -11.58
C ASP A 91 -7.81 8.80 -10.17
N ARG A 92 -7.27 8.06 -9.22
CA ARG A 92 -7.12 8.52 -7.82
C ARG A 92 -6.25 9.76 -7.69
N ALA A 93 -5.15 9.84 -8.45
CA ALA A 93 -4.26 10.99 -8.41
C ALA A 93 -4.89 12.22 -9.05
N GLY A 94 -5.55 12.05 -10.19
CA GLY A 94 -6.32 13.12 -10.82
C GLY A 94 -7.42 13.66 -9.91
N ALA A 95 -8.12 12.78 -9.16
CA ALA A 95 -9.13 13.19 -8.18
C ALA A 95 -8.51 14.02 -7.03
N ALA A 96 -7.37 13.59 -6.50
CA ALA A 96 -6.68 14.30 -5.43
C ALA A 96 -6.19 15.70 -5.90
N LEU A 97 -5.60 15.79 -7.10
CA LEU A 97 -5.17 17.06 -7.69
C LEU A 97 -6.34 17.99 -8.01
N LEU A 98 -7.44 17.45 -8.53
CA LEU A 98 -8.66 18.23 -8.78
C LEU A 98 -9.22 18.79 -7.46
N GLY A 99 -9.31 17.94 -6.42
CA GLY A 99 -9.73 18.37 -5.09
C GLY A 99 -8.83 19.47 -4.52
N ALA A 100 -7.51 19.30 -4.60
CA ALA A 100 -6.55 20.33 -4.20
C ALA A 100 -6.73 21.65 -4.97
N SER A 101 -6.90 21.58 -6.28
CA SER A 101 -7.13 22.73 -7.12
C SER A 101 -8.45 23.44 -6.77
N LEU A 102 -9.48 22.68 -6.44
CA LEU A 102 -10.76 23.24 -5.99
C LEU A 102 -10.65 23.89 -4.61
N MET A 103 -9.89 23.33 -3.65
CA MET A 103 -9.62 23.96 -2.34
C MET A 103 -9.01 25.34 -2.49
N VAL A 104 -8.00 25.48 -3.37
CA VAL A 104 -7.36 26.77 -3.63
C VAL A 104 -8.26 27.68 -4.47
N GLY A 105 -8.83 27.15 -5.56
CA GLY A 105 -9.63 27.95 -6.52
C GLY A 105 -10.95 28.47 -5.94
N SER A 106 -11.53 27.79 -4.95
CA SER A 106 -12.74 28.26 -4.24
C SER A 106 -12.44 29.21 -3.08
N GLY A 107 -11.15 29.46 -2.77
CA GLY A 107 -10.75 30.35 -1.68
C GLY A 107 -10.88 29.71 -0.28
N VAL A 108 -11.03 28.39 -0.19
CA VAL A 108 -10.98 27.64 1.09
C VAL A 108 -9.61 27.82 1.75
N MET A 109 -8.56 27.83 0.95
CA MET A 109 -7.21 28.10 1.39
C MET A 109 -6.43 28.88 0.33
N SER A 110 -5.44 29.65 0.76
CA SER A 110 -4.51 30.34 -0.13
C SER A 110 -3.49 29.39 -0.75
N LEU A 111 -2.84 29.83 -1.82
CA LEU A 111 -1.77 29.05 -2.46
C LEU A 111 -0.58 28.83 -1.50
N ASP A 112 -0.24 29.81 -0.67
CA ASP A 112 0.84 29.70 0.33
C ASP A 112 0.50 28.68 1.41
N GLU A 113 -0.73 28.61 1.87
CA GLU A 113 -1.21 27.59 2.80
C GLU A 113 -1.17 26.20 2.17
N ALA A 114 -1.56 26.08 0.89
CA ALA A 114 -1.48 24.82 0.15
C ALA A 114 -0.03 24.32 0.03
N TYR A 115 0.94 25.20 -0.22
CA TYR A 115 2.36 24.82 -0.26
C TYR A 115 2.86 24.36 1.11
N ARG A 116 2.46 25.02 2.20
CA ARG A 116 2.84 24.63 3.57
C ARG A 116 2.17 23.34 4.03
N ALA A 117 1.03 22.98 3.45
CA ALA A 117 0.32 21.76 3.76
C ALA A 117 1.05 20.49 3.26
N ILE A 118 1.90 20.63 2.22
CA ILE A 118 2.63 19.50 1.64
C ILE A 118 3.77 19.10 2.56
N ASP A 119 3.75 17.84 3.00
CA ASP A 119 4.88 17.24 3.73
C ASP A 119 5.98 16.81 2.74
N PHE A 120 6.92 17.73 2.51
CA PHE A 120 8.06 17.50 1.62
C PHE A 120 9.01 16.41 2.13
N ASP A 121 9.10 16.15 3.42
CA ASP A 121 9.92 15.07 3.97
C ASP A 121 9.36 13.71 3.56
N THR A 122 8.05 13.54 3.63
CA THR A 122 7.38 12.33 3.09
C THR A 122 7.59 12.16 1.59
N ILE A 123 7.46 13.25 0.81
CA ILE A 123 7.68 13.19 -0.65
C ILE A 123 9.14 12.82 -0.97
N ALA A 124 10.12 13.43 -0.28
CA ALA A 124 11.54 13.13 -0.45
C ALA A 124 11.89 11.69 -0.04
N LEU A 125 11.30 11.19 1.06
CA LEU A 125 11.46 9.81 1.51
C LEU A 125 10.93 8.82 0.47
N LEU A 126 9.71 9.03 -0.01
CA LEU A 126 9.09 8.19 -1.05
C LEU A 126 9.93 8.18 -2.33
N LEU A 127 10.29 9.34 -2.84
CA LEU A 127 11.09 9.47 -4.06
C LEU A 127 12.46 8.78 -3.90
N GLY A 128 13.15 9.02 -2.79
CA GLY A 128 14.44 8.39 -2.49
C GLY A 128 14.34 6.86 -2.46
N MET A 129 13.32 6.33 -1.75
CA MET A 129 13.09 4.88 -1.67
C MET A 129 12.71 4.28 -3.01
N MET A 130 11.89 4.95 -3.83
CA MET A 130 11.57 4.49 -5.18
C MET A 130 12.80 4.41 -6.08
N ILE A 131 13.72 5.38 -6.01
CA ILE A 131 15.00 5.36 -6.74
C ILE A 131 15.86 4.18 -6.29
N VAL A 132 15.95 3.92 -4.98
CA VAL A 132 16.70 2.79 -4.42
C VAL A 132 16.15 1.46 -4.94
N VAL A 133 14.84 1.27 -4.85
CA VAL A 133 14.19 0.03 -5.27
C VAL A 133 14.27 -0.15 -6.80
N ALA A 134 14.15 0.92 -7.58
CA ALA A 134 14.36 0.89 -9.03
C ALA A 134 15.77 0.40 -9.39
N ASN A 135 16.80 0.90 -8.69
CA ASN A 135 18.16 0.44 -8.91
C ASN A 135 18.37 -1.03 -8.52
N LEU A 136 17.84 -1.48 -7.39
CA LEU A 136 17.85 -2.90 -7.00
C LEU A 136 17.15 -3.77 -8.05
N ARG A 137 16.01 -3.32 -8.59
CA ARG A 137 15.27 -4.04 -9.63
C ARG A 137 16.08 -4.11 -10.93
N LEU A 138 16.57 -2.99 -11.42
CA LEU A 138 17.31 -2.91 -12.69
C LEU A 138 18.67 -3.60 -12.62
N SER A 139 19.29 -3.70 -11.44
CA SER A 139 20.54 -4.46 -11.25
C SER A 139 20.37 -5.97 -11.37
N GLY A 140 19.16 -6.49 -11.18
CA GLY A 140 18.85 -7.91 -11.14
C GLY A 140 18.97 -8.53 -9.74
N PHE A 141 19.03 -7.72 -8.68
CA PHE A 141 19.08 -8.17 -7.28
C PHE A 141 17.96 -9.17 -6.94
N PHE A 142 16.72 -8.86 -7.30
CA PHE A 142 15.58 -9.73 -7.00
C PHE A 142 15.64 -11.08 -7.74
N ARG A 143 16.31 -11.14 -8.89
CA ARG A 143 16.57 -12.42 -9.59
C ARG A 143 17.53 -13.30 -8.80
N LEU A 144 18.56 -12.71 -8.17
CA LEU A 144 19.46 -13.44 -7.29
C LEU A 144 18.74 -13.95 -6.04
N VAL A 145 17.89 -13.12 -5.43
CA VAL A 145 17.05 -13.52 -4.29
C VAL A 145 16.13 -14.67 -4.67
N ASN A 146 15.44 -14.58 -5.80
CA ASN A 146 14.57 -15.65 -6.29
C ASN A 146 15.36 -16.95 -6.56
N ASN A 147 16.52 -16.85 -7.17
CA ASN A 147 17.42 -18.01 -7.40
C ASN A 147 17.83 -18.65 -6.07
N TRP A 148 18.14 -17.85 -5.06
CA TRP A 148 18.45 -18.35 -3.71
C TRP A 148 17.26 -19.09 -3.10
N VAL A 149 16.03 -18.57 -3.22
CA VAL A 149 14.80 -19.25 -2.77
C VAL A 149 14.66 -20.60 -3.44
N VAL A 150 14.79 -20.65 -4.76
CA VAL A 150 14.61 -21.89 -5.55
C VAL A 150 15.63 -22.96 -5.16
N THR A 151 16.89 -22.59 -4.99
CA THR A 151 17.95 -23.53 -4.60
C THR A 151 17.82 -24.11 -3.21
N ARG A 152 17.05 -23.44 -2.32
CA ARG A 152 16.80 -23.90 -0.94
C ARG A 152 15.46 -24.61 -0.78
N ALA A 153 14.50 -24.35 -1.65
CA ALA A 153 13.18 -24.97 -1.60
C ALA A 153 13.21 -26.39 -2.14
N ARG A 154 13.15 -27.37 -1.26
CA ARG A 154 13.07 -28.79 -1.61
C ARG A 154 11.64 -29.35 -1.52
N TYR A 155 10.78 -28.69 -0.78
CA TYR A 155 9.38 -29.06 -0.54
C TYR A 155 8.46 -27.86 -0.75
N PRO A 156 7.18 -28.06 -1.14
CA PRO A 156 6.23 -26.97 -1.31
C PRO A 156 6.06 -26.10 -0.08
N LEU A 157 6.02 -26.65 1.11
CA LEU A 157 5.89 -25.90 2.36
C LEU A 157 7.13 -25.03 2.63
N VAL A 158 8.33 -25.54 2.33
CA VAL A 158 9.58 -24.76 2.46
C VAL A 158 9.60 -23.61 1.45
N LEU A 159 9.10 -23.86 0.22
CA LEU A 159 8.95 -22.81 -0.78
C LEU A 159 8.00 -21.70 -0.31
N LEU A 160 6.83 -22.07 0.23
CA LEU A 160 5.88 -21.13 0.82
C LEU A 160 6.54 -20.29 1.93
N ALA A 161 7.19 -20.95 2.89
CA ALA A 161 7.83 -20.26 4.00
C ALA A 161 8.95 -19.30 3.54
N LEU A 162 9.76 -19.71 2.56
CA LEU A 162 10.80 -18.85 1.99
C LEU A 162 10.22 -17.66 1.22
N ILE A 163 9.15 -17.85 0.44
CA ILE A 163 8.47 -16.75 -0.24
C ILE A 163 7.91 -15.74 0.77
N VAL A 164 7.23 -16.23 1.82
CA VAL A 164 6.67 -15.36 2.88
C VAL A 164 7.79 -14.61 3.61
N LEU A 165 8.86 -15.30 3.99
CA LEU A 165 10.00 -14.70 4.67
C LEU A 165 10.67 -13.63 3.82
N VAL A 166 10.96 -13.93 2.55
CA VAL A 166 11.63 -13.00 1.64
C VAL A 166 10.72 -11.81 1.31
N ALA A 167 9.45 -12.06 0.94
CA ALA A 167 8.51 -10.99 0.63
C ALA A 167 8.29 -10.09 1.85
N GLY A 168 8.09 -10.67 3.04
CA GLY A 168 7.90 -9.92 4.28
C GLY A 168 9.13 -9.10 4.67
N THR A 169 10.31 -9.73 4.69
CA THR A 169 11.56 -9.04 5.07
C THR A 169 11.92 -7.92 4.09
N LEU A 170 11.84 -8.18 2.79
CA LEU A 170 12.12 -7.14 1.80
C LEU A 170 11.09 -6.01 1.88
N SER A 171 9.81 -6.31 2.10
CA SER A 171 8.77 -5.31 2.26
C SER A 171 8.91 -4.47 3.54
N ALA A 172 9.55 -4.99 4.57
CA ALA A 172 9.84 -4.20 5.77
C ALA A 172 10.77 -3.01 5.47
N PHE A 173 11.75 -3.18 4.55
CA PHE A 173 12.76 -2.17 4.27
C PHE A 173 12.64 -1.50 2.90
N LEU A 174 11.87 -2.13 2.00
CA LEU A 174 11.66 -1.67 0.64
C LEU A 174 10.15 -1.63 0.40
N VAL A 175 9.67 -0.60 -0.24
CA VAL A 175 8.22 -0.35 -0.46
C VAL A 175 7.49 -1.62 -0.92
N ASN A 176 6.48 -2.05 -0.16
CA ASN A 176 5.73 -3.31 -0.34
C ASN A 176 5.15 -3.48 -1.76
N ASP A 177 4.60 -2.42 -2.35
CA ASP A 177 4.03 -2.43 -3.70
C ASP A 177 5.05 -2.86 -4.74
N THR A 178 6.30 -2.37 -4.60
CA THR A 178 7.39 -2.74 -5.51
C THR A 178 7.81 -4.18 -5.32
N ILE A 179 7.80 -4.70 -4.08
CA ILE A 179 8.08 -6.12 -3.83
C ILE A 179 7.04 -7.00 -4.51
N CYS A 180 5.76 -6.67 -4.40
CA CYS A 180 4.68 -7.36 -5.12
C CYS A 180 4.87 -7.30 -6.63
N LEU A 181 5.23 -6.12 -7.17
CA LEU A 181 5.45 -5.91 -8.59
C LEU A 181 6.57 -6.81 -9.16
N VAL A 182 7.65 -6.98 -8.39
CA VAL A 182 8.85 -7.70 -8.84
C VAL A 182 8.76 -9.18 -8.54
N MET A 183 8.31 -9.58 -7.34
CA MET A 183 8.29 -10.99 -6.95
C MET A 183 7.19 -11.78 -7.66
N THR A 184 6.06 -11.17 -7.97
CA THR A 184 4.95 -11.89 -8.61
C THR A 184 5.35 -12.60 -9.91
N PRO A 185 5.94 -11.96 -10.94
CA PRO A 185 6.33 -12.66 -12.16
C PRO A 185 7.43 -13.69 -11.91
N LEU A 186 8.35 -13.44 -10.97
CA LEU A 186 9.43 -14.38 -10.65
C LEU A 186 8.90 -15.65 -9.99
N VAL A 187 7.99 -15.52 -9.05
CA VAL A 187 7.37 -16.66 -8.37
C VAL A 187 6.42 -17.40 -9.31
N LEU A 188 5.68 -16.68 -10.17
CA LEU A 188 4.83 -17.32 -11.18
C LEU A 188 5.63 -18.20 -12.15
N ASP A 189 6.75 -17.69 -12.69
CA ASP A 189 7.63 -18.49 -13.55
C ASP A 189 8.14 -19.74 -12.82
N LEU A 190 8.51 -19.58 -11.54
CA LEU A 190 8.98 -20.68 -10.71
C LEU A 190 7.90 -21.75 -10.48
N VAL A 191 6.73 -21.38 -9.98
CA VAL A 191 5.67 -22.34 -9.62
C VAL A 191 5.08 -23.02 -10.85
N THR A 192 5.05 -22.32 -12.00
CA THR A 192 4.66 -22.91 -13.28
C THR A 192 5.66 -23.97 -13.74
N ARG A 193 6.97 -23.72 -13.62
CA ARG A 193 8.01 -24.71 -13.93
C ARG A 193 7.95 -25.92 -13.00
N LEU A 194 7.60 -25.70 -11.73
CA LEU A 194 7.41 -26.74 -10.73
C LEU A 194 6.06 -27.48 -10.90
N LYS A 195 5.21 -27.07 -11.85
CA LYS A 195 3.85 -27.60 -12.08
C LYS A 195 2.98 -27.57 -10.81
N ARG A 196 3.09 -26.48 -10.02
CA ARG A 196 2.33 -26.27 -8.77
C ARG A 196 1.20 -25.26 -8.98
N ASP A 197 0.19 -25.30 -8.07
CA ASP A 197 -0.90 -24.31 -8.07
C ASP A 197 -0.33 -22.93 -7.74
N PRO A 198 -0.43 -21.91 -8.63
CA PRO A 198 0.11 -20.59 -8.38
C PRO A 198 -0.66 -19.77 -7.32
N ILE A 199 -1.96 -20.09 -7.09
CA ILE A 199 -2.84 -19.29 -6.24
C ILE A 199 -2.29 -19.12 -4.82
N PRO A 200 -1.93 -20.17 -4.05
CA PRO A 200 -1.44 -20.00 -2.69
C PRO A 200 -0.13 -19.21 -2.60
N TYR A 201 0.74 -19.32 -3.59
CA TYR A 201 2.01 -18.56 -3.61
C TYR A 201 1.79 -17.07 -3.96
N LEU A 202 0.80 -16.76 -4.79
CA LEU A 202 0.37 -15.37 -5.05
C LEU A 202 -0.24 -14.73 -3.81
N LEU A 203 -1.08 -15.47 -3.08
CA LEU A 203 -1.62 -15.06 -1.78
C LEU A 203 -0.48 -14.79 -0.78
N ALA A 204 0.53 -15.67 -0.74
CA ALA A 204 1.69 -15.51 0.11
C ALA A 204 2.45 -14.22 -0.17
N ILE A 205 2.70 -13.87 -1.44
CA ILE A 205 3.37 -12.61 -1.80
C ILE A 205 2.56 -11.40 -1.33
N ALA A 206 1.27 -11.35 -1.68
CA ALA A 206 0.40 -10.21 -1.38
C ALA A 206 0.29 -9.99 0.13
N MET A 207 -0.03 -11.04 0.88
CA MET A 207 -0.26 -10.96 2.32
C MET A 207 1.03 -10.74 3.11
N ALA A 208 2.11 -11.46 2.77
CA ALA A 208 3.38 -11.29 3.45
C ALA A 208 4.00 -9.92 3.19
N SER A 209 3.79 -9.32 2.01
CA SER A 209 4.30 -7.98 1.73
C SER A 209 3.60 -6.92 2.59
N ASN A 210 2.28 -6.99 2.76
CA ASN A 210 1.55 -6.09 3.64
C ASN A 210 1.95 -6.31 5.11
N VAL A 211 1.95 -7.58 5.58
CA VAL A 211 2.33 -7.90 6.96
C VAL A 211 3.75 -7.46 7.27
N GLY A 212 4.71 -7.79 6.42
CA GLY A 212 6.11 -7.42 6.62
C GLY A 212 6.33 -5.91 6.62
N SER A 213 5.63 -5.19 5.75
CA SER A 213 5.73 -3.73 5.65
C SER A 213 5.22 -2.99 6.89
N THR A 214 4.44 -3.65 7.74
CA THR A 214 4.00 -3.07 9.02
C THR A 214 5.19 -2.79 9.95
N ALA A 215 6.28 -3.55 9.83
CA ALA A 215 7.39 -3.53 10.78
C ALA A 215 8.16 -2.21 10.85
N THR A 216 8.20 -1.41 9.80
CA THR A 216 9.06 -0.22 9.74
C THR A 216 8.39 0.97 9.05
N ILE A 217 8.96 2.15 9.23
CA ILE A 217 8.52 3.38 8.56
C ILE A 217 8.66 3.25 7.04
N THR A 218 9.72 2.62 6.53
CA THR A 218 9.99 2.52 5.10
C THR A 218 9.26 1.37 4.39
N GLY A 219 8.48 0.58 5.12
CA GLY A 219 7.80 -0.61 4.60
C GLY A 219 6.68 -0.29 3.61
N ASN A 220 5.96 0.79 3.80
CA ASN A 220 4.86 1.20 2.92
C ASN A 220 4.62 2.72 2.98
N PRO A 221 3.88 3.29 2.00
CA PRO A 221 3.67 4.73 1.93
C PRO A 221 2.96 5.34 3.15
N GLN A 222 1.96 4.64 3.73
CA GLN A 222 1.25 5.15 4.90
C GLN A 222 2.14 5.24 6.14
N ASN A 223 3.04 4.27 6.34
CA ASN A 223 4.01 4.32 7.43
C ASN A 223 5.03 5.45 7.23
N MET A 224 5.41 5.75 5.96
CA MET A 224 6.30 6.86 5.65
C MET A 224 5.65 8.21 6.02
N ILE A 225 4.36 8.38 5.71
CA ILE A 225 3.59 9.56 6.13
C ILE A 225 3.52 9.64 7.66
N ILE A 226 3.18 8.53 8.33
CA ILE A 226 3.15 8.49 9.79
C ILE A 226 4.52 8.83 10.37
N GLY A 227 5.60 8.32 9.81
CA GLY A 227 6.97 8.65 10.22
C GLY A 227 7.30 10.13 10.11
N GLY A 228 6.85 10.80 9.05
CA GLY A 228 6.97 12.25 8.87
C GLY A 228 6.14 13.04 9.88
N LEU A 229 4.87 12.64 10.07
CA LEU A 229 3.93 13.36 10.95
C LEU A 229 4.17 13.13 12.44
N SER A 230 4.53 11.92 12.84
CA SER A 230 4.67 11.52 14.25
C SER A 230 6.03 11.84 14.84
N HIS A 231 7.04 12.00 14.00
CA HIS A 231 8.45 12.11 14.40
C HIS A 231 8.95 10.97 15.31
N ILE A 232 8.29 9.81 15.30
CA ILE A 232 8.71 8.62 16.04
C ILE A 232 10.05 8.14 15.48
N PRO A 233 11.08 7.92 16.32
CA PRO A 233 12.36 7.38 15.86
C PRO A 233 12.19 6.03 15.16
N TYR A 234 12.91 5.82 14.07
CA TYR A 234 12.80 4.61 13.24
C TYR A 234 12.97 3.32 14.07
N GLY A 235 13.94 3.28 14.98
CA GLY A 235 14.18 2.15 15.86
C GLY A 235 13.02 1.88 16.83
N THR A 236 12.41 2.93 17.39
CA THR A 236 11.25 2.83 18.30
C THR A 236 10.03 2.30 17.55
N PHE A 237 9.76 2.83 16.35
CA PHE A 237 8.69 2.35 15.48
C PHE A 237 8.88 0.86 15.15
N ALA A 238 10.09 0.50 14.71
CA ALA A 238 10.41 -0.89 14.37
C ALA A 238 10.31 -1.81 15.60
N ALA A 239 10.84 -1.41 16.77
CA ALA A 239 10.76 -2.21 18.00
C ALA A 239 9.31 -2.50 18.43
N ALA A 240 8.40 -1.53 18.23
CA ALA A 240 6.98 -1.69 18.55
C ALA A 240 6.26 -2.64 17.58
N LEU A 241 6.54 -2.56 16.27
CA LEU A 241 5.73 -3.23 15.26
C LEU A 241 6.35 -4.50 14.64
N TRP A 242 7.69 -4.72 14.78
CA TRP A 242 8.29 -5.96 14.25
C TRP A 242 7.72 -7.24 14.87
N PRO A 243 7.31 -7.31 16.18
CA PRO A 243 6.72 -8.52 16.72
C PRO A 243 5.36 -8.84 16.07
N VAL A 244 4.57 -7.79 15.80
CA VAL A 244 3.29 -7.93 15.10
C VAL A 244 3.50 -8.46 13.68
N ALA A 245 4.48 -7.92 12.96
CA ALA A 245 4.85 -8.39 11.64
C ALA A 245 5.38 -9.83 11.66
N ALA A 246 6.24 -10.19 12.60
CA ALA A 246 6.79 -11.53 12.71
C ALA A 246 5.71 -12.61 12.96
N ILE A 247 4.82 -12.36 13.92
CA ILE A 247 3.67 -13.23 14.17
C ILE A 247 2.73 -13.28 12.97
N GLY A 248 2.47 -12.14 12.33
CA GLY A 248 1.64 -12.07 11.13
C GLY A 248 2.23 -12.87 9.95
N LEU A 249 3.55 -12.86 9.74
CA LEU A 249 4.21 -13.69 8.73
C LEU A 249 4.08 -15.18 9.07
N LEU A 250 4.23 -15.57 10.33
CA LEU A 250 4.00 -16.95 10.77
C LEU A 250 2.56 -17.37 10.52
N LEU A 251 1.58 -16.53 10.89
CA LEU A 251 0.16 -16.77 10.62
C LEU A 251 -0.13 -16.88 9.13
N THR A 252 0.55 -16.09 8.29
CA THR A 252 0.41 -16.16 6.84
C THR A 252 0.80 -17.55 6.31
N VAL A 253 1.96 -18.08 6.74
CA VAL A 253 2.40 -19.42 6.37
C VAL A 253 1.39 -20.48 6.85
N LEU A 254 1.00 -20.41 8.13
CA LEU A 254 0.10 -21.38 8.75
C LEU A 254 -1.28 -21.39 8.07
N LEU A 255 -1.90 -20.24 7.89
CA LEU A 255 -3.24 -20.14 7.28
C LEU A 255 -3.24 -20.63 5.84
N ILE A 256 -2.25 -20.23 5.02
CA ILE A 256 -2.15 -20.68 3.63
C ILE A 256 -1.91 -22.19 3.59
N ALA A 257 -0.99 -22.72 4.41
CA ALA A 257 -0.70 -24.15 4.45
C ALA A 257 -1.92 -24.98 4.89
N LEU A 258 -2.68 -24.48 5.88
CA LEU A 258 -3.87 -25.17 6.38
C LEU A 258 -5.05 -25.13 5.39
N LEU A 259 -5.24 -24.04 4.66
CA LEU A 259 -6.34 -23.89 3.71
C LEU A 259 -6.06 -24.59 2.36
N TYR A 260 -4.77 -24.73 1.99
CA TYR A 260 -4.33 -25.40 0.77
C TYR A 260 -3.53 -26.69 1.10
N ARG A 261 -4.11 -27.54 1.96
CA ARG A 261 -3.44 -28.75 2.47
C ARG A 261 -2.95 -29.69 1.39
N SER A 262 -3.72 -29.87 0.31
CA SER A 262 -3.35 -30.69 -0.84
C SER A 262 -2.09 -30.23 -1.56
N GLU A 263 -1.80 -28.93 -1.52
CA GLU A 263 -0.61 -28.33 -2.14
C GLU A 263 0.63 -28.52 -1.23
N PHE A 264 0.51 -28.37 0.09
CA PHE A 264 1.65 -28.26 0.99
C PHE A 264 1.97 -29.51 1.80
N PHE A 265 0.98 -30.36 2.09
CA PHE A 265 1.20 -31.61 2.85
C PHE A 265 1.35 -32.80 1.91
N THR A 266 2.21 -32.67 0.91
CA THR A 266 2.61 -33.74 -0.01
C THR A 266 4.01 -34.23 0.33
N ARG A 267 4.27 -35.52 0.05
CA ARG A 267 5.60 -36.13 0.16
C ARG A 267 6.46 -35.91 -1.08
N GLU A 268 5.94 -35.20 -2.07
CA GLU A 268 6.68 -34.94 -3.31
C GLU A 268 7.83 -33.97 -3.05
N HIS A 269 9.02 -34.39 -3.44
CA HIS A 269 10.19 -33.52 -3.49
C HIS A 269 10.26 -32.81 -4.84
N PHE A 270 10.67 -31.58 -4.84
CA PHE A 270 11.01 -30.94 -6.11
C PHE A 270 12.25 -31.63 -6.70
N SER A 271 12.13 -32.10 -7.93
CA SER A 271 13.29 -32.48 -8.72
C SER A 271 14.17 -31.24 -8.88
N ALA A 272 15.49 -31.41 -8.92
CA ALA A 272 16.41 -30.28 -9.07
C ALA A 272 16.02 -29.47 -10.30
N VAL A 273 15.48 -28.26 -10.08
CA VAL A 273 15.15 -27.35 -11.17
C VAL A 273 16.45 -26.79 -11.68
N VAL A 274 16.82 -27.18 -12.90
CA VAL A 274 17.94 -26.56 -13.59
C VAL A 274 17.55 -25.13 -13.94
N ILE A 275 17.99 -24.19 -13.11
CA ILE A 275 17.83 -22.76 -13.39
C ILE A 275 18.92 -22.37 -14.34
N GLY A 276 18.55 -21.84 -15.49
CA GLY A 276 19.50 -21.27 -16.41
C GLY A 276 20.29 -20.10 -15.77
N PRO A 277 21.39 -19.66 -16.39
CA PRO A 277 22.23 -18.62 -15.82
C PRO A 277 21.44 -17.34 -15.54
N VAL A 278 21.47 -16.88 -14.29
CA VAL A 278 20.76 -15.66 -13.86
C VAL A 278 21.49 -14.43 -14.43
N ARG A 279 20.79 -13.65 -15.24
CA ARG A 279 21.33 -12.39 -15.77
C ARG A 279 21.22 -11.29 -14.72
N TYR A 280 22.36 -10.78 -14.25
CA TYR A 280 22.46 -9.65 -13.32
C TYR A 280 23.71 -8.84 -13.57
N HIS A 281 23.72 -7.60 -13.10
CA HIS A 281 24.90 -6.72 -13.19
C HIS A 281 25.63 -6.67 -11.83
N GLY A 282 26.61 -7.56 -11.62
CA GLY A 282 27.29 -7.73 -10.33
C GLY A 282 27.70 -6.43 -9.64
N PRO A 283 28.50 -5.52 -10.27
CA PRO A 283 28.90 -4.27 -9.63
C PRO A 283 27.72 -3.36 -9.25
N LEU A 284 26.63 -3.39 -10.02
CA LEU A 284 25.44 -2.59 -9.73
C LEU A 284 24.64 -3.20 -8.57
N VAL A 285 24.52 -4.53 -8.52
CA VAL A 285 23.92 -5.23 -7.38
C VAL A 285 24.65 -4.91 -6.08
N VAL A 286 25.99 -5.04 -6.09
CA VAL A 286 26.81 -4.77 -4.91
C VAL A 286 26.66 -3.31 -4.48
N LYS A 287 26.75 -2.35 -5.40
CA LYS A 287 26.56 -0.93 -5.10
C LYS A 287 25.18 -0.68 -4.50
N SER A 288 24.11 -1.17 -5.14
CA SER A 288 22.74 -0.94 -4.68
C SER A 288 22.48 -1.59 -3.32
N ALA A 289 22.97 -2.82 -3.11
CA ALA A 289 22.84 -3.51 -1.83
C ALA A 289 23.62 -2.78 -0.71
N LEU A 290 24.86 -2.35 -0.96
CA LEU A 290 25.66 -1.61 0.04
C LEU A 290 25.00 -0.28 0.42
N VAL A 291 24.51 0.50 -0.56
CA VAL A 291 23.80 1.75 -0.28
C VAL A 291 22.54 1.47 0.52
N THR A 292 21.73 0.46 0.15
CA THR A 292 20.53 0.10 0.88
C THR A 292 20.83 -0.30 2.33
N VAL A 293 21.83 -1.15 2.55
CA VAL A 293 22.24 -1.56 3.90
C VAL A 293 22.73 -0.36 4.71
N ALA A 294 23.55 0.51 4.12
CA ALA A 294 24.02 1.72 4.78
C ALA A 294 22.86 2.65 5.17
N MET A 295 21.86 2.82 4.28
CA MET A 295 20.66 3.59 4.59
C MET A 295 19.90 2.99 5.77
N VAL A 296 19.65 1.68 5.78
CA VAL A 296 18.97 1.00 6.89
C VAL A 296 19.73 1.19 8.20
N ILE A 297 21.05 1.05 8.21
CA ILE A 297 21.87 1.31 9.40
C ILE A 297 21.69 2.76 9.87
N LEU A 298 21.75 3.73 8.96
CA LEU A 298 21.58 5.15 9.28
C LEU A 298 20.18 5.47 9.85
N PHE A 299 19.13 4.78 9.36
CA PHE A 299 17.78 4.90 9.93
C PHE A 299 17.75 4.43 11.39
N PHE A 300 18.36 3.28 11.71
CA PHE A 300 18.42 2.77 13.08
C PHE A 300 19.33 3.60 13.99
N VAL A 301 20.35 4.28 13.44
CA VAL A 301 21.20 5.24 14.19
C VAL A 301 20.46 6.57 14.48
N GLY A 302 19.25 6.74 13.95
CA GLY A 302 18.41 7.92 14.21
C GLY A 302 18.67 9.09 13.26
N GLN A 303 19.29 8.86 12.10
CA GLN A 303 19.39 9.91 11.08
C GLN A 303 18.02 10.17 10.42
N PRO A 304 17.72 11.43 10.03
CA PRO A 304 16.45 11.78 9.38
C PRO A 304 16.19 10.93 8.15
N VAL A 305 15.09 10.16 8.17
CA VAL A 305 14.79 9.14 7.15
C VAL A 305 14.67 9.72 5.74
N ALA A 306 14.04 10.90 5.59
CA ALA A 306 13.90 11.59 4.32
C ALA A 306 15.25 11.98 3.73
N LYS A 307 16.13 12.58 4.56
CA LYS A 307 17.48 12.97 4.16
C LYS A 307 18.32 11.78 3.71
N VAL A 308 18.30 10.70 4.48
CA VAL A 308 19.07 9.48 4.16
C VAL A 308 18.54 8.83 2.88
N ALA A 309 17.22 8.77 2.70
CA ALA A 309 16.61 8.17 1.52
C ALA A 309 16.94 8.94 0.23
N ILE A 310 16.80 10.26 0.24
CA ILE A 310 17.07 11.06 -0.97
C ILE A 310 18.56 11.07 -1.33
N VAL A 311 19.46 11.14 -0.33
CA VAL A 311 20.92 11.07 -0.55
C VAL A 311 21.30 9.68 -1.06
N GLY A 312 20.79 8.60 -0.45
CA GLY A 312 21.02 7.23 -0.91
C GLY A 312 20.54 7.00 -2.34
N GLY A 313 19.34 7.49 -2.66
CA GLY A 313 18.78 7.47 -4.02
C GLY A 313 19.69 8.23 -5.01
N ALA A 314 20.12 9.45 -4.68
CA ALA A 314 21.00 10.26 -5.52
C ALA A 314 22.37 9.58 -5.77
N LEU A 315 22.96 8.96 -4.73
CA LEU A 315 24.20 8.19 -4.87
C LEU A 315 24.05 7.01 -5.85
N LEU A 316 22.87 6.41 -5.92
CA LEU A 316 22.61 5.32 -6.88
C LEU A 316 22.44 5.81 -8.31
N LEU A 317 21.94 7.03 -8.52
CA LEU A 317 21.88 7.65 -9.85
C LEU A 317 23.27 7.95 -10.43
N PHE A 318 24.26 8.18 -9.57
CA PHE A 318 25.64 8.39 -9.99
C PHE A 318 26.28 7.07 -10.47
N THR A 319 25.94 6.65 -11.69
CA THR A 319 26.43 5.41 -12.31
C THR A 319 26.62 5.58 -13.80
N ARG A 320 27.64 4.89 -14.36
CA ARG A 320 27.86 4.84 -15.82
C ARG A 320 27.12 3.69 -16.51
N ARG A 321 26.39 2.85 -15.75
CA ARG A 321 25.83 1.58 -16.24
C ARG A 321 24.32 1.63 -16.50
N LEU A 322 23.62 2.52 -15.87
CA LEU A 322 22.18 2.74 -16.06
C LEU A 322 21.96 4.18 -16.52
N LYS A 323 21.15 4.33 -17.54
CA LYS A 323 20.64 5.64 -17.95
C LYS A 323 19.63 6.11 -16.92
N PRO A 324 19.69 7.36 -16.43
CA PRO A 324 18.74 7.91 -15.43
C PRO A 324 17.28 7.76 -15.85
N GLU A 325 16.98 7.88 -17.17
CA GLU A 325 15.62 7.78 -17.70
C GLU A 325 14.98 6.40 -17.38
N LYS A 326 15.80 5.32 -17.34
CA LYS A 326 15.31 3.99 -16.96
C LYS A 326 14.95 3.92 -15.48
N VAL A 327 15.65 4.66 -14.62
CA VAL A 327 15.31 4.74 -13.20
C VAL A 327 14.07 5.59 -13.03
N TYR A 328 13.98 6.74 -13.71
CA TYR A 328 12.82 7.64 -13.62
C TYR A 328 11.53 7.01 -14.14
N SER A 329 11.61 6.12 -15.13
CA SER A 329 10.44 5.37 -15.62
C SER A 329 9.92 4.30 -14.65
N GLU A 330 10.70 3.96 -13.62
CA GLU A 330 10.28 3.05 -12.55
C GLU A 330 9.66 3.76 -11.34
N ILE A 331 9.73 5.11 -11.30
CA ILE A 331 9.14 5.91 -10.22
C ILE A 331 7.63 6.01 -10.45
N ASP A 332 6.85 5.77 -9.41
CA ASP A 332 5.41 5.99 -9.43
C ASP A 332 5.08 7.46 -9.17
N TRP A 333 5.19 8.27 -10.23
CA TRP A 333 4.85 9.70 -10.19
C TRP A 333 3.38 9.94 -9.84
N THR A 334 2.50 9.00 -10.23
CA THR A 334 1.07 9.08 -9.95
C THR A 334 0.81 9.04 -8.44
N LEU A 335 1.55 8.19 -7.73
CA LEU A 335 1.47 8.08 -6.28
C LEU A 335 1.94 9.37 -5.59
N LEU A 336 3.06 9.95 -6.03
CA LEU A 336 3.58 11.21 -5.47
C LEU A 336 2.61 12.37 -5.68
N LEU A 337 2.04 12.50 -6.88
CA LEU A 337 1.02 13.50 -7.19
C LEU A 337 -0.24 13.33 -6.35
N MET A 338 -0.67 12.10 -6.15
CA MET A 338 -1.82 11.80 -5.29
C MET A 338 -1.59 12.30 -3.85
N PHE A 339 -0.39 12.11 -3.31
CA PHE A 339 -0.07 12.56 -1.94
C PHE A 339 -0.03 14.07 -1.82
N VAL A 340 0.58 14.74 -2.78
CA VAL A 340 0.57 16.22 -2.84
C VAL A 340 -0.88 16.73 -2.81
N GLY A 341 -1.76 16.18 -3.64
CA GLY A 341 -3.16 16.57 -3.66
C GLY A 341 -3.90 16.26 -2.35
N LEU A 342 -3.66 15.09 -1.76
CA LEU A 342 -4.30 14.69 -0.50
C LEU A 342 -3.86 15.54 0.69
N PHE A 343 -2.59 15.91 0.80
CA PHE A 343 -2.12 16.83 1.85
C PHE A 343 -2.88 18.14 1.81
N ILE A 344 -3.07 18.72 0.62
CA ILE A 344 -3.81 19.98 0.45
C ILE A 344 -5.29 19.81 0.79
N VAL A 345 -5.94 18.74 0.30
CA VAL A 345 -7.37 18.50 0.54
C VAL A 345 -7.66 18.29 2.03
N VAL A 346 -6.80 17.54 2.72
CA VAL A 346 -6.95 17.30 4.17
C VAL A 346 -6.69 18.58 4.96
N ALA A 347 -5.65 19.35 4.64
CA ALA A 347 -5.36 20.61 5.30
C ALA A 347 -6.49 21.63 5.12
N GLY A 348 -7.11 21.71 3.93
CA GLY A 348 -8.27 22.55 3.70
C GLY A 348 -9.46 22.20 4.59
N LEU A 349 -9.69 20.91 4.86
CA LEU A 349 -10.68 20.47 5.81
C LEU A 349 -10.27 20.78 7.26
N GLU A 350 -9.02 20.52 7.63
CA GLU A 350 -8.49 20.80 8.99
C GLU A 350 -8.69 22.27 9.36
N THR A 351 -8.34 23.19 8.50
CA THR A 351 -8.35 24.62 8.79
C THR A 351 -9.76 25.23 8.86
N THR A 352 -10.73 24.60 8.19
CA THR A 352 -12.07 25.16 8.05
C THR A 352 -13.14 24.51 8.90
N VAL A 353 -13.04 23.18 9.13
CA VAL A 353 -14.09 22.38 9.75
C VAL A 353 -13.68 21.81 11.11
N LEU A 354 -12.41 21.44 11.27
CA LEU A 354 -11.93 20.79 12.47
C LEU A 354 -11.55 21.83 13.56
N ALA A 355 -12.54 22.63 13.97
CA ALA A 355 -12.38 23.48 15.14
C ALA A 355 -12.05 22.63 16.40
N PRO A 356 -11.30 23.17 17.37
CA PRO A 356 -10.95 22.45 18.62
C PRO A 356 -12.15 21.84 19.33
N GLU A 357 -13.32 22.49 19.24
CA GLU A 357 -14.58 22.02 19.83
C GLU A 357 -15.12 20.76 19.15
N MET A 358 -14.92 20.64 17.82
CA MET A 358 -15.34 19.45 17.07
C MET A 358 -14.41 18.27 17.36
N ILE A 359 -13.09 18.52 17.44
CA ILE A 359 -12.11 17.51 17.84
C ILE A 359 -12.41 17.00 19.25
N ALA A 360 -12.76 17.89 20.20
CA ALA A 360 -13.14 17.52 21.55
C ALA A 360 -14.44 16.66 21.61
N ARG A 361 -15.41 16.92 20.72
CA ARG A 361 -16.63 16.10 20.62
C ARG A 361 -16.36 14.70 20.06
N ILE A 362 -15.44 14.55 19.11
CA ILE A 362 -15.02 13.25 18.58
C ILE A 362 -14.23 12.46 19.63
N GLY A 363 -13.65 13.11 20.65
CA GLY A 363 -13.12 12.48 21.86
C GLY A 363 -14.14 11.56 22.57
N GLY A 364 -15.45 11.83 22.43
CA GLY A 364 -16.52 10.93 22.88
C GLY A 364 -16.58 9.57 22.15
N LEU A 365 -15.87 9.38 21.04
CA LEU A 365 -15.72 8.08 20.37
C LEU A 365 -14.69 7.16 21.05
N HIS A 366 -14.08 7.58 22.16
CA HIS A 366 -13.07 6.82 22.89
C HIS A 366 -11.91 6.34 21.99
N LEU A 367 -11.45 7.19 21.06
CA LEU A 367 -10.34 6.88 20.16
C LEU A 367 -9.00 6.67 20.91
N ASP A 368 -8.92 7.07 22.17
CA ASP A 368 -7.80 6.74 23.07
C ASP A 368 -7.70 5.24 23.37
N ALA A 369 -8.81 4.49 23.20
CA ALA A 369 -8.81 3.05 23.38
C ALA A 369 -8.24 2.35 22.14
N VAL A 370 -7.13 1.63 22.30
CA VAL A 370 -6.43 0.89 21.23
C VAL A 370 -7.39 0.02 20.39
N PRO A 371 -8.33 -0.76 20.97
CA PRO A 371 -9.26 -1.57 20.18
C PRO A 371 -10.17 -0.73 19.27
N ILE A 372 -10.68 0.39 19.77
CA ILE A 372 -11.58 1.26 19.01
C ILE A 372 -10.82 1.94 17.87
N LEU A 373 -9.65 2.51 18.17
CA LEU A 373 -8.81 3.14 17.16
C LEU A 373 -8.38 2.13 16.07
N SER A 374 -8.03 0.89 16.47
CA SER A 374 -7.70 -0.20 15.52
C SER A 374 -8.87 -0.51 14.58
N LEU A 375 -10.08 -0.63 15.12
CA LEU A 375 -11.31 -0.94 14.36
C LEU A 375 -11.68 0.19 13.40
N VAL A 376 -11.66 1.43 13.90
CA VAL A 376 -11.95 2.62 13.09
C VAL A 376 -10.94 2.76 11.97
N THR A 377 -9.64 2.63 12.28
CA THR A 377 -8.57 2.69 11.28
C THR A 377 -8.73 1.59 10.23
N ALA A 378 -8.99 0.35 10.64
CA ALA A 378 -9.18 -0.78 9.73
C ALA A 378 -10.41 -0.57 8.82
N GLY A 379 -11.51 -0.05 9.36
CA GLY A 379 -12.70 0.30 8.59
C GLY A 379 -12.43 1.38 7.55
N LEU A 380 -11.83 2.50 7.96
CA LEU A 380 -11.47 3.60 7.05
C LEU A 380 -10.48 3.16 5.97
N SER A 381 -9.49 2.33 6.34
CA SER A 381 -8.48 1.83 5.42
C SER A 381 -9.09 0.96 4.30
N ASN A 382 -10.05 0.10 4.64
CA ASN A 382 -10.76 -0.70 3.64
C ASN A 382 -11.73 0.13 2.78
N LEU A 383 -12.27 1.24 3.32
CA LEU A 383 -13.20 2.11 2.60
C LEU A 383 -12.47 3.05 1.62
N PHE A 384 -11.43 3.74 2.08
CA PHE A 384 -10.76 4.81 1.33
C PHE A 384 -9.37 4.43 0.82
N SER A 385 -8.84 3.23 1.16
CA SER A 385 -7.44 2.83 1.03
C SER A 385 -6.55 3.37 2.18
N ASN A 386 -5.38 2.73 2.38
CA ASN A 386 -4.55 2.91 3.57
C ASN A 386 -4.10 4.36 3.79
N VAL A 387 -3.57 5.00 2.76
CA VAL A 387 -3.01 6.37 2.86
C VAL A 387 -4.08 7.43 3.12
N PRO A 388 -5.19 7.50 2.36
CA PRO A 388 -6.26 8.43 2.67
C PRO A 388 -6.83 8.25 4.08
N ALA A 389 -6.93 7.01 4.58
CA ALA A 389 -7.41 6.74 5.94
C ALA A 389 -6.48 7.34 7.01
N VAL A 390 -5.16 7.19 6.83
CA VAL A 390 -4.15 7.77 7.74
C VAL A 390 -4.25 9.29 7.78
N LEU A 391 -4.37 9.92 6.61
CA LEU A 391 -4.47 11.39 6.53
C LEU A 391 -5.76 11.93 7.16
N VAL A 392 -6.89 11.23 7.02
CA VAL A 392 -8.14 11.59 7.71
C VAL A 392 -8.00 11.51 9.22
N LEU A 393 -7.25 10.52 9.73
CA LEU A 393 -7.05 10.33 11.17
C LEU A 393 -6.02 11.30 11.77
N LYS A 394 -5.17 11.94 10.96
CA LYS A 394 -4.09 12.84 11.41
C LYS A 394 -4.55 13.87 12.45
N PRO A 395 -5.60 14.69 12.21
CA PRO A 395 -5.99 15.73 13.15
C PRO A 395 -6.51 15.18 14.49
N PHE A 396 -7.06 13.97 14.48
CA PHE A 396 -7.58 13.33 15.69
C PHE A 396 -6.46 12.71 16.50
N VAL A 397 -5.58 11.93 15.85
CA VAL A 397 -4.47 11.21 16.51
C VAL A 397 -3.51 12.16 17.23
N ALA A 398 -3.23 13.32 16.64
CA ALA A 398 -2.34 14.33 17.23
C ALA A 398 -2.85 14.89 18.58
N ASN A 399 -4.16 14.79 18.83
CA ASN A 399 -4.82 15.34 20.03
C ASN A 399 -5.21 14.27 21.06
N LEU A 400 -4.86 12.99 20.84
CA LEU A 400 -5.12 11.92 21.81
C LEU A 400 -4.15 11.98 22.99
N GLN A 401 -4.49 11.31 24.11
CA GLN A 401 -3.67 11.31 25.34
C GLN A 401 -2.26 10.73 25.11
N ASN A 402 -2.14 9.70 24.28
CA ASN A 402 -0.87 9.11 23.87
C ASN A 402 -0.73 9.09 22.33
N PRO A 403 -0.33 10.22 21.72
CA PRO A 403 -0.22 10.30 20.27
C PRO A 403 0.77 9.29 19.67
N THR A 404 1.85 8.99 20.37
CA THR A 404 2.86 8.01 19.91
C THR A 404 2.26 6.61 19.75
N GLN A 405 1.57 6.12 20.79
CA GLN A 405 0.88 4.83 20.71
C GLN A 405 -0.22 4.85 19.64
N ALA A 406 -0.99 5.91 19.58
CA ALA A 406 -2.05 6.06 18.60
C ALA A 406 -1.53 6.00 17.16
N TRP A 407 -0.40 6.65 16.85
CA TRP A 407 0.23 6.55 15.54
C TRP A 407 0.72 5.13 15.22
N LEU A 408 1.26 4.39 16.20
CA LEU A 408 1.65 2.99 16.02
C LEU A 408 0.43 2.10 15.74
N VAL A 409 -0.69 2.33 16.45
CA VAL A 409 -1.97 1.64 16.21
C VAL A 409 -2.49 1.93 14.81
N VAL A 410 -2.48 3.19 14.38
CA VAL A 410 -2.92 3.58 13.04
C VAL A 410 -2.03 2.95 11.95
N ALA A 411 -0.71 2.94 12.15
CA ALA A 411 0.23 2.29 11.22
C ALA A 411 -0.03 0.79 11.10
N MET A 412 -0.17 0.11 12.22
CA MET A 412 -0.47 -1.31 12.31
C MET A 412 -1.82 -1.63 11.66
N ALA A 413 -2.89 -0.98 12.11
CA ALA A 413 -4.25 -1.30 11.70
C ALA A 413 -4.52 -0.96 10.24
N SER A 414 -4.04 0.19 9.73
CA SER A 414 -4.21 0.55 8.32
C SER A 414 -3.50 -0.42 7.38
N THR A 415 -2.32 -0.89 7.76
CA THR A 415 -1.54 -1.82 6.93
C THR A 415 -2.12 -3.23 6.94
N LEU A 416 -2.42 -3.78 8.13
CA LEU A 416 -2.95 -5.14 8.28
C LEU A 416 -4.37 -5.28 7.72
N ALA A 417 -5.20 -4.24 7.84
CA ALA A 417 -6.52 -4.17 7.24
C ALA A 417 -6.50 -4.33 5.71
N GLY A 418 -5.40 -3.94 5.06
CA GLY A 418 -5.20 -4.15 3.62
C GLY A 418 -5.23 -5.61 3.19
N ASN A 419 -5.06 -6.55 4.11
CA ASN A 419 -5.15 -7.99 3.83
C ASN A 419 -6.59 -8.52 3.84
N LEU A 420 -7.59 -7.75 4.31
CA LEU A 420 -8.97 -8.24 4.43
C LEU A 420 -9.56 -8.64 3.08
N THR A 421 -9.37 -7.81 2.07
CA THR A 421 -9.91 -8.04 0.73
C THR A 421 -8.86 -7.81 -0.36
N LEU A 422 -9.13 -8.37 -1.54
CA LEU A 422 -8.26 -8.19 -2.71
C LEU A 422 -8.10 -6.70 -3.09
N VAL A 423 -9.12 -5.89 -2.87
CA VAL A 423 -9.12 -4.45 -3.17
C VAL A 423 -8.63 -3.59 -1.99
N GLY A 424 -8.40 -4.20 -0.83
CA GLY A 424 -7.99 -3.50 0.40
C GLY A 424 -6.58 -2.89 0.35
N SER A 425 -5.72 -3.33 -0.57
CA SER A 425 -4.37 -2.78 -0.75
C SER A 425 -3.99 -2.70 -2.22
N VAL A 426 -3.22 -1.67 -2.59
CA VAL A 426 -2.62 -1.53 -3.92
C VAL A 426 -1.68 -2.71 -4.22
N ALA A 427 -0.91 -3.17 -3.25
CA ALA A 427 -0.05 -4.34 -3.37
C ALA A 427 -0.81 -5.59 -3.86
N ASN A 428 -1.99 -5.85 -3.32
CA ASN A 428 -2.83 -6.97 -3.70
C ASN A 428 -3.29 -6.86 -5.16
N LEU A 429 -3.70 -5.65 -5.56
CA LEU A 429 -4.13 -5.37 -6.93
C LEU A 429 -2.97 -5.54 -7.92
N ILE A 430 -1.75 -5.17 -7.55
CA ILE A 430 -0.54 -5.39 -8.36
C ILE A 430 -0.34 -6.89 -8.58
N VAL A 431 -0.41 -7.71 -7.52
CA VAL A 431 -0.29 -9.17 -7.64
C VAL A 431 -1.36 -9.73 -8.56
N ALA A 432 -2.62 -9.35 -8.37
CA ALA A 432 -3.75 -9.81 -9.20
C ALA A 432 -3.60 -9.40 -10.68
N GLN A 433 -3.18 -8.15 -10.94
CA GLN A 433 -2.96 -7.68 -12.32
C GLN A 433 -1.79 -8.39 -13.00
N ARG A 434 -0.68 -8.62 -12.27
CA ARG A 434 0.47 -9.36 -12.80
C ARG A 434 0.10 -10.82 -13.09
N ALA A 435 -0.62 -11.48 -12.19
CA ALA A 435 -1.13 -12.84 -12.38
C ALA A 435 -2.03 -12.93 -13.63
N ARG A 436 -2.94 -11.98 -13.80
CA ARG A 436 -3.86 -11.92 -14.95
C ARG A 436 -3.13 -11.82 -16.29
N ARG A 437 -2.00 -11.10 -16.34
CA ARG A 437 -1.16 -11.03 -17.56
C ARG A 437 -0.52 -12.38 -17.92
N HIS A 438 -0.42 -13.31 -16.97
CA HIS A 438 0.03 -14.68 -17.16
C HIS A 438 -1.13 -15.69 -17.28
N GLY A 439 -2.36 -15.20 -17.50
CA GLY A 439 -3.56 -16.05 -17.66
C GLY A 439 -4.14 -16.58 -16.35
N ILE A 440 -3.65 -16.13 -15.18
CA ILE A 440 -4.09 -16.61 -13.87
C ILE A 440 -4.99 -15.56 -13.21
N THR A 441 -6.21 -15.96 -12.84
CA THR A 441 -7.17 -15.07 -12.17
C THR A 441 -7.18 -15.33 -10.67
N LEU A 442 -6.72 -14.37 -9.89
CA LEU A 442 -6.86 -14.38 -8.43
C LEU A 442 -8.27 -13.87 -8.07
N GLY A 443 -9.17 -14.81 -7.72
CA GLY A 443 -10.56 -14.50 -7.40
C GLY A 443 -10.73 -13.88 -6.02
N PHE A 444 -11.78 -13.06 -5.85
CA PHE A 444 -12.12 -12.42 -4.57
C PHE A 444 -12.24 -13.45 -3.44
N TRP A 445 -12.98 -14.54 -3.63
CA TRP A 445 -13.20 -15.56 -2.59
C TRP A 445 -11.95 -16.35 -2.25
N ALA A 446 -11.09 -16.63 -3.23
CA ALA A 446 -9.80 -17.28 -2.98
C ALA A 446 -8.92 -16.41 -2.07
N TYR A 447 -8.95 -15.10 -2.29
CA TYR A 447 -8.24 -14.12 -1.45
C TYR A 447 -8.86 -14.01 -0.07
N PHE A 448 -10.18 -13.78 0.01
CA PHE A 448 -10.92 -13.49 1.24
C PHE A 448 -10.85 -14.63 2.26
N LYS A 449 -10.88 -15.89 1.79
CA LYS A 449 -10.77 -17.08 2.67
C LYS A 449 -9.50 -17.10 3.52
N VAL A 450 -8.40 -16.56 3.02
CA VAL A 450 -7.13 -16.44 3.75
C VAL A 450 -6.99 -15.06 4.39
N GLY A 451 -7.35 -14.02 3.66
CA GLY A 451 -7.15 -12.63 4.05
C GLY A 451 -7.99 -12.23 5.27
N ALA A 452 -9.25 -12.63 5.33
CA ALA A 452 -10.12 -12.29 6.45
C ALA A 452 -9.63 -12.88 7.79
N PRO A 453 -9.38 -14.18 7.94
CA PRO A 453 -8.84 -14.71 9.19
C PRO A 453 -7.46 -14.16 9.50
N LEU A 454 -6.59 -13.92 8.51
CA LEU A 454 -5.29 -13.31 8.73
C LEU A 454 -5.43 -11.90 9.32
N THR A 455 -6.29 -11.06 8.72
CA THR A 455 -6.54 -9.70 9.19
C THR A 455 -7.08 -9.69 10.61
N VAL A 456 -8.08 -10.52 10.91
CA VAL A 456 -8.66 -10.60 12.25
C VAL A 456 -7.62 -11.01 13.28
N LEU A 457 -6.87 -12.10 13.03
CA LEU A 457 -5.87 -12.59 13.97
C LEU A 457 -4.72 -11.61 14.17
N THR A 458 -4.25 -10.97 13.11
CA THR A 458 -3.15 -10.00 13.21
C THR A 458 -3.58 -8.69 13.87
N LEU A 459 -4.81 -8.22 13.63
CA LEU A 459 -5.37 -7.06 14.33
C LEU A 459 -5.61 -7.36 15.81
N LEU A 460 -6.17 -8.52 16.16
CA LEU A 460 -6.35 -8.92 17.55
C LEU A 460 -5.02 -8.99 18.30
N PHE A 461 -4.01 -9.64 17.69
CA PHE A 461 -2.69 -9.71 18.29
C PHE A 461 -2.05 -8.33 18.43
N GLY A 462 -2.08 -7.50 17.36
CA GLY A 462 -1.48 -6.18 17.37
C GLY A 462 -2.17 -5.22 18.35
N THR A 463 -3.50 -5.29 18.48
CA THR A 463 -4.29 -4.52 19.45
C THR A 463 -3.98 -4.93 20.90
N TRP A 464 -3.72 -6.22 21.13
CA TRP A 464 -3.31 -6.71 22.45
C TRP A 464 -1.87 -6.32 22.79
N TRP A 465 -0.99 -6.32 21.79
CA TRP A 465 0.43 -6.03 21.94
C TRP A 465 0.73 -4.54 22.20
N LEU A 466 0.01 -3.63 21.54
CA LEU A 466 0.15 -2.18 21.66
C LEU A 466 -0.70 -1.61 22.79
#